data_4a65009c3d70bad55ba1098f63398ffc
#
_entry.id   4a65009c3d70bad55ba1098f63398ffc
#
_cell.length_a   1.000
_cell.length_b   1.000
_cell.length_c   1.000
_cell.angle_alpha   90.00
_cell.angle_beta   90.00
_cell.angle_gamma   90.00
#
_symmetry.space_group_name_H-M   'P 1'
#
loop_
_entity.id
_entity.type
_entity.pdbx_description
1 polymer ?
#
loop_
_entity_poly.entity_id
_entity_poly.type
_entity_poly.pdbx_seq_one_letter_code
_entity_poly.pdbx_strand_id
1 'polypeptide(L)'
;MSEPHDAEPCYLQKHGFEYDMFFSYSHGDPRGKGDSPLKRWSKQLNEALSETLDALLSPPPRIFFDESSDGLNKTAHLGPELEHKVRASALFHMVMSPHYLNSDWCRRELDTFVENLPGQASGIGGRLFISKAMETDDLAWPACLCDAEGNKTVGWEFHERGSPLPHGWLQNWGGDVPAVIAPSLMELANQIARALRALDATIEEKARKTELVGWLESGDIEKVYLYGRSDEVSEWEATWKEMDDLGIVVTPSEPEPLDADDDSAKRLQYAKLASRCDAMIMVGGDGVKLDFDLDVIGRERRNFIASKYKKYLPCAVVDRTGMLNRPARLSNAKRFDIDWIDAGSCDWPDYVRTWLRSSADKVRQRYGLEARA
;
A
#
# COMPACT_ATOMS: atom_id res chain seq x y z
N MET A 1 1.52 -9.89 36.58
CA MET A 1 1.81 -9.10 35.39
C MET A 1 1.61 -10.06 34.22
N SER A 2 0.44 -9.98 33.60
CA SER A 2 0.14 -10.76 32.39
C SER A 2 0.90 -10.12 31.23
N GLU A 3 1.69 -10.91 30.52
CA GLU A 3 2.31 -10.47 29.28
C GLU A 3 1.25 -9.94 28.32
N PRO A 4 1.52 -8.86 27.58
CA PRO A 4 0.58 -8.42 26.54
C PRO A 4 0.48 -9.58 25.53
N HIS A 5 -0.72 -10.12 25.34
CA HIS A 5 -1.00 -10.99 24.22
C HIS A 5 -0.52 -10.27 22.96
N ASP A 6 0.47 -10.84 22.29
CA ASP A 6 0.88 -10.40 20.95
C ASP A 6 -0.38 -10.42 20.08
N ALA A 7 -0.91 -9.24 19.83
CA ALA A 7 -2.11 -9.11 19.02
C ALA A 7 -1.76 -9.61 17.60
N GLU A 8 -2.56 -10.53 17.08
CA GLU A 8 -2.39 -11.02 15.71
C GLU A 8 -2.22 -9.85 14.72
N PRO A 9 -1.27 -9.93 13.79
CA PRO A 9 -1.00 -8.82 12.88
C PRO A 9 -2.21 -8.52 12.00
N CYS A 10 -2.65 -7.28 11.98
CA CYS A 10 -3.66 -6.75 11.08
C CYS A 10 -3.09 -6.61 9.66
N TYR A 11 -3.87 -6.84 8.60
CA TYR A 11 -3.45 -6.74 7.20
C TYR A 11 -2.84 -5.37 6.87
N LEU A 12 -3.45 -4.28 7.40
CA LEU A 12 -3.01 -2.90 7.22
C LEU A 12 -2.24 -2.31 8.42
N GLN A 13 -1.76 -3.15 9.34
CA GLN A 13 -1.02 -2.69 10.54
C GLN A 13 0.19 -1.83 10.19
N LYS A 14 0.90 -2.14 9.12
CA LYS A 14 2.04 -1.35 8.62
C LYS A 14 1.69 0.11 8.28
N HIS A 15 0.42 0.42 8.12
CA HIS A 15 -0.11 1.76 7.84
C HIS A 15 -0.75 2.43 9.07
N GLY A 16 -0.59 1.84 10.26
CA GLY A 16 -1.05 2.41 11.51
C GLY A 16 -2.50 2.10 11.89
N PHE A 17 -3.17 1.19 11.17
CA PHE A 17 -4.47 0.70 11.59
C PHE A 17 -4.32 -0.39 12.66
N GLU A 18 -5.21 -0.39 13.65
CA GLU A 18 -5.32 -1.45 14.65
C GLU A 18 -6.24 -2.58 14.17
N TYR A 19 -7.22 -2.23 13.34
CA TYR A 19 -8.18 -3.14 12.75
C TYR A 19 -8.33 -2.87 11.25
N ASP A 20 -8.49 -3.93 10.49
CA ASP A 20 -8.76 -3.83 9.07
C ASP A 20 -10.21 -3.45 8.80
N MET A 21 -11.12 -3.84 9.69
CA MET A 21 -12.54 -3.52 9.58
C MET A 21 -13.20 -3.40 10.96
N PHE A 22 -14.07 -2.42 11.10
CA PHE A 22 -15.03 -2.30 12.19
C PHE A 22 -16.37 -2.90 11.76
N PHE A 23 -16.89 -3.86 12.53
CA PHE A 23 -18.17 -4.50 12.24
C PHE A 23 -19.25 -3.93 13.17
N SER A 24 -20.08 -3.04 12.61
CA SER A 24 -21.17 -2.35 13.32
C SER A 24 -22.50 -3.05 13.12
N TYR A 25 -23.20 -3.32 14.20
CA TYR A 25 -24.52 -3.94 14.18
C TYR A 25 -25.36 -3.49 15.38
N SER A 26 -26.69 -3.57 15.26
CA SER A 26 -27.57 -3.34 16.39
C SER A 26 -27.75 -4.61 17.22
N HIS A 27 -27.66 -4.48 18.52
CA HIS A 27 -27.95 -5.59 19.44
C HIS A 27 -29.41 -6.01 19.44
N GLY A 28 -30.32 -5.23 18.81
CA GLY A 28 -31.76 -5.47 18.83
C GLY A 28 -32.38 -5.19 20.19
N ASP A 29 -33.64 -5.61 20.37
CA ASP A 29 -34.36 -5.44 21.64
C ASP A 29 -34.09 -6.63 22.58
N PRO A 30 -33.38 -6.42 23.70
CA PRO A 30 -33.08 -7.50 24.65
C PRO A 30 -34.33 -7.82 25.51
N ARG A 31 -35.33 -8.48 24.94
CA ARG A 31 -36.56 -8.92 25.67
C ARG A 31 -36.32 -10.13 26.56
N GLY A 32 -35.10 -10.42 27.01
CA GLY A 32 -34.81 -11.58 27.84
C GLY A 32 -33.37 -11.66 28.32
N LYS A 33 -33.05 -12.73 29.05
CA LYS A 33 -31.65 -13.07 29.39
C LYS A 33 -31.01 -13.73 28.19
N GLY A 34 -30.01 -13.08 27.61
CA GLY A 34 -29.19 -13.58 26.50
C GLY A 34 -29.20 -12.69 25.26
N ASP A 35 -28.45 -13.09 24.24
CA ASP A 35 -28.33 -12.35 23.00
C ASP A 35 -29.62 -12.31 22.19
N SER A 36 -29.94 -11.15 21.62
CA SER A 36 -31.08 -11.04 20.72
C SER A 36 -30.86 -11.92 19.47
N PRO A 37 -31.94 -12.37 18.80
CA PRO A 37 -31.80 -13.12 17.56
C PRO A 37 -30.99 -12.38 16.48
N LEU A 38 -31.12 -11.04 16.41
CA LEU A 38 -30.36 -10.21 15.46
C LEU A 38 -28.87 -10.20 15.81
N LYS A 39 -28.52 -10.10 17.10
CA LYS A 39 -27.12 -10.19 17.53
C LYS A 39 -26.51 -11.55 17.17
N ARG A 40 -27.23 -12.66 17.45
CA ARG A 40 -26.75 -14.00 17.07
C ARG A 40 -26.54 -14.16 15.58
N TRP A 41 -27.47 -13.66 14.78
CA TRP A 41 -27.35 -13.67 13.33
C TRP A 41 -26.14 -12.84 12.86
N SER A 42 -25.95 -11.63 13.39
CA SER A 42 -24.80 -10.75 13.08
C SER A 42 -23.47 -11.40 13.47
N LYS A 43 -23.42 -12.13 14.60
CA LYS A 43 -22.25 -12.87 15.03
C LYS A 43 -21.89 -13.97 14.03
N GLN A 44 -22.85 -14.77 13.61
CA GLN A 44 -22.66 -15.84 12.63
C GLN A 44 -22.22 -15.29 11.27
N LEU A 45 -22.77 -14.13 10.84
CA LEU A 45 -22.33 -13.43 9.63
C LEU A 45 -20.87 -12.97 9.76
N ASN A 46 -20.49 -12.40 10.89
CA ASN A 46 -19.12 -11.98 11.16
C ASN A 46 -18.13 -13.16 11.15
N GLU A 47 -18.48 -14.26 11.80
CA GLU A 47 -17.68 -15.49 11.83
C GLU A 47 -17.46 -16.04 10.40
N ALA A 48 -18.53 -16.20 9.63
CA ALA A 48 -18.46 -16.68 8.25
C ALA A 48 -17.70 -15.72 7.31
N LEU A 49 -17.85 -14.41 7.53
CA LEU A 49 -17.11 -13.39 6.78
C LEU A 49 -15.61 -13.42 7.10
N SER A 50 -15.25 -13.55 8.39
CA SER A 50 -13.86 -13.70 8.83
C SER A 50 -13.20 -14.91 8.20
N GLU A 51 -13.80 -16.08 8.29
CA GLU A 51 -13.28 -17.33 7.69
C GLU A 51 -13.09 -17.18 6.16
N THR A 52 -14.05 -16.52 5.49
CA THR A 52 -13.95 -16.29 4.05
C THR A 52 -12.82 -15.33 3.71
N LEU A 53 -12.63 -14.28 4.49
CA LEU A 53 -11.55 -13.30 4.29
C LEU A 53 -10.18 -13.89 4.61
N ASP A 54 -10.07 -14.77 5.59
CA ASP A 54 -8.83 -15.50 5.91
C ASP A 54 -8.35 -16.35 4.74
N ALA A 55 -9.28 -16.91 3.96
CA ALA A 55 -8.94 -17.63 2.74
C ALA A 55 -8.51 -16.71 1.57
N LEU A 56 -8.91 -15.43 1.59
CA LEU A 56 -8.66 -14.48 0.50
C LEU A 56 -7.43 -13.60 0.73
N LEU A 57 -7.00 -13.39 1.97
CA LEU A 57 -5.95 -12.43 2.37
C LEU A 57 -4.88 -13.09 3.22
N SER A 58 -3.65 -12.63 3.07
CA SER A 58 -2.51 -13.04 3.90
C SER A 58 -1.64 -11.81 4.22
N PRO A 59 -1.47 -11.45 5.48
CA PRO A 59 -2.08 -12.07 6.67
C PRO A 59 -3.61 -11.93 6.69
N PRO A 60 -4.32 -12.73 7.54
CA PRO A 60 -5.76 -12.59 7.74
C PRO A 60 -6.13 -11.19 8.23
N PRO A 61 -7.29 -10.64 7.85
CA PRO A 61 -7.69 -9.33 8.31
C PRO A 61 -8.23 -9.38 9.74
N ARG A 62 -7.89 -8.40 10.53
CA ARG A 62 -8.38 -8.25 11.89
C ARG A 62 -9.67 -7.45 11.91
N ILE A 63 -10.78 -8.08 12.32
CA ILE A 63 -12.10 -7.46 12.42
C ILE A 63 -12.39 -7.12 13.88
N PHE A 64 -12.77 -5.88 14.15
CA PHE A 64 -13.34 -5.51 15.44
C PHE A 64 -14.82 -5.83 15.44
N PHE A 65 -15.24 -6.71 16.35
CA PHE A 65 -16.62 -7.07 16.62
C PHE A 65 -16.91 -6.91 18.11
N ASP A 66 -17.86 -6.04 18.46
CA ASP A 66 -18.22 -5.82 19.86
C ASP A 66 -19.09 -6.99 20.39
N GLU A 67 -18.47 -7.91 21.12
CA GLU A 67 -19.17 -9.03 21.76
C GLU A 67 -19.80 -8.66 23.11
N SER A 68 -19.59 -7.45 23.63
CA SER A 68 -20.07 -7.07 24.95
C SER A 68 -21.59 -7.20 25.03
N SER A 69 -22.01 -8.40 25.50
CA SER A 69 -23.42 -8.81 25.58
C SER A 69 -24.12 -8.35 26.83
N ASP A 70 -23.35 -8.10 27.85
CA ASP A 70 -23.94 -7.63 29.09
C ASP A 70 -24.37 -6.21 28.85
N GLY A 71 -25.68 -6.02 28.90
CA GLY A 71 -26.32 -4.71 28.96
C GLY A 71 -25.60 -3.83 29.96
N LEU A 72 -24.30 -3.73 29.68
CA LEU A 72 -23.32 -2.95 30.38
C LEU A 72 -23.98 -1.63 30.62
N ASN A 73 -24.08 -1.38 31.85
CA ASN A 73 -24.17 -0.02 32.31
C ASN A 73 -23.31 0.80 31.40
N LYS A 74 -23.96 1.26 30.39
CA LYS A 74 -23.53 2.14 29.37
C LYS A 74 -23.14 3.44 30.03
N THR A 75 -22.23 3.29 30.98
CA THR A 75 -21.60 4.37 31.70
C THR A 75 -20.69 5.06 30.70
N ALA A 76 -20.62 6.37 30.82
CA ALA A 76 -19.96 7.30 29.92
C ALA A 76 -18.49 7.01 29.52
N HIS A 77 -17.94 5.91 29.95
CA HIS A 77 -16.55 5.49 29.69
C HIS A 77 -16.35 4.57 28.49
N LEU A 78 -17.40 3.89 28.00
CA LEU A 78 -17.29 3.02 26.81
C LEU A 78 -17.31 3.79 25.49
N GLY A 79 -17.94 4.97 25.46
CA GLY A 79 -18.03 5.80 24.27
C GLY A 79 -16.66 6.16 23.65
N PRO A 80 -15.72 6.73 24.43
CA PRO A 80 -14.40 7.11 23.91
C PRO A 80 -13.56 5.92 23.43
N GLU A 81 -13.65 4.75 24.09
CA GLU A 81 -12.93 3.57 23.69
C GLU A 81 -13.45 3.00 22.37
N LEU A 82 -14.77 2.91 22.22
CA LEU A 82 -15.38 2.44 20.99
C LEU A 82 -15.16 3.41 19.82
N GLU A 83 -15.25 4.73 20.06
CA GLU A 83 -14.88 5.73 19.06
C GLU A 83 -13.42 5.59 18.62
N HIS A 84 -12.49 5.26 19.55
CA HIS A 84 -11.11 4.96 19.19
C HIS A 84 -11.02 3.75 18.27
N LYS A 85 -11.74 2.64 18.57
CA LYS A 85 -11.76 1.45 17.72
C LYS A 85 -12.30 1.73 16.32
N VAL A 86 -13.36 2.55 16.22
CA VAL A 86 -13.88 3.01 14.93
C VAL A 86 -12.82 3.79 14.15
N ARG A 87 -12.14 4.77 14.80
CA ARG A 87 -11.11 5.61 14.16
C ARG A 87 -9.86 4.81 13.76
N ALA A 88 -9.55 3.77 14.54
CA ALA A 88 -8.39 2.89 14.29
C ALA A 88 -8.65 1.82 13.24
N SER A 89 -9.85 1.78 12.66
CA SER A 89 -10.26 0.80 11.64
C SER A 89 -10.13 1.35 10.23
N ALA A 90 -9.65 0.51 9.32
CA ALA A 90 -9.47 0.87 7.91
C ALA A 90 -10.79 0.89 7.12
N LEU A 91 -11.66 -0.08 7.35
CA LEU A 91 -12.97 -0.23 6.71
C LEU A 91 -14.08 -0.23 7.76
N PHE A 92 -15.29 0.06 7.33
CA PHE A 92 -16.50 -0.02 8.14
C PHE A 92 -17.53 -0.91 7.47
N HIS A 93 -17.98 -1.95 8.16
CA HIS A 93 -19.06 -2.83 7.73
C HIS A 93 -20.24 -2.68 8.67
N MET A 94 -21.43 -2.49 8.12
CA MET A 94 -22.66 -2.34 8.89
C MET A 94 -23.70 -3.39 8.54
N VAL A 95 -24.41 -3.87 9.55
CA VAL A 95 -25.57 -4.73 9.40
C VAL A 95 -26.83 -3.90 9.45
N MET A 96 -27.33 -3.55 8.27
CA MET A 96 -28.50 -2.68 8.12
C MET A 96 -29.79 -3.39 8.50
N SER A 97 -30.53 -2.78 9.39
CA SER A 97 -31.85 -3.24 9.87
C SER A 97 -32.65 -2.05 10.40
N PRO A 98 -33.98 -2.17 10.61
CA PRO A 98 -34.76 -1.12 11.30
C PRO A 98 -34.22 -0.78 12.69
N HIS A 99 -33.70 -1.77 13.40
CA HIS A 99 -33.05 -1.56 14.71
C HIS A 99 -31.77 -0.75 14.61
N TYR A 100 -30.97 -0.96 13.55
CA TYR A 100 -29.75 -0.21 13.28
C TYR A 100 -30.09 1.26 13.07
N LEU A 101 -31.05 1.57 12.21
CA LEU A 101 -31.48 2.93 11.87
C LEU A 101 -32.05 3.70 13.07
N ASN A 102 -32.63 2.99 14.03
CA ASN A 102 -33.18 3.57 15.26
C ASN A 102 -32.19 3.60 16.45
N SER A 103 -30.96 3.12 16.25
CA SER A 103 -29.94 3.09 17.28
C SER A 103 -29.08 4.35 17.23
N ASP A 104 -29.15 5.21 18.23
CA ASP A 104 -28.28 6.37 18.37
C ASP A 104 -26.79 5.98 18.45
N TRP A 105 -26.53 4.77 18.98
CA TRP A 105 -25.19 4.23 19.11
C TRP A 105 -24.59 3.86 17.75
N CYS A 106 -25.32 3.07 16.96
CA CYS A 106 -24.89 2.70 15.60
C CYS A 106 -24.72 3.92 14.69
N ARG A 107 -25.59 4.93 14.88
CA ARG A 107 -25.47 6.21 14.16
C ARG A 107 -24.18 6.94 14.52
N ARG A 108 -23.86 7.01 15.83
CA ARG A 108 -22.61 7.64 16.29
C ARG A 108 -21.37 6.92 15.77
N GLU A 109 -21.37 5.59 15.74
CA GLU A 109 -20.27 4.80 15.14
C GLU A 109 -20.06 5.17 13.67
N LEU A 110 -21.15 5.22 12.89
CA LEU A 110 -21.11 5.59 11.48
C LEU A 110 -20.60 7.02 11.29
N ASP A 111 -21.13 7.98 12.06
CA ASP A 111 -20.73 9.39 11.99
C ASP A 111 -19.25 9.54 12.34
N THR A 112 -18.78 8.88 13.42
CA THR A 112 -17.36 8.87 13.81
C THR A 112 -16.46 8.33 12.70
N PHE A 113 -16.88 7.24 12.01
CA PHE A 113 -16.11 6.70 10.89
C PHE A 113 -16.06 7.67 9.71
N VAL A 114 -17.19 8.22 9.32
CA VAL A 114 -17.30 9.15 8.18
C VAL A 114 -16.49 10.43 8.41
N GLU A 115 -16.55 11.00 9.61
CA GLU A 115 -15.76 12.18 9.99
C GLU A 115 -14.25 11.94 9.91
N ASN A 116 -13.80 10.69 10.15
CA ASN A 116 -12.40 10.32 10.13
C ASN A 116 -11.87 10.01 8.71
N LEU A 117 -12.74 10.00 7.69
CA LEU A 117 -12.32 9.76 6.32
C LEU A 117 -11.63 10.99 5.72
N PRO A 118 -10.45 10.82 5.09
CA PRO A 118 -9.78 11.90 4.40
C PRO A 118 -10.57 12.32 3.15
N GLY A 119 -10.96 13.57 3.07
CA GLY A 119 -11.56 14.17 1.87
C GLY A 119 -13.05 13.86 1.71
N GLN A 120 -13.91 14.58 2.45
CA GLN A 120 -15.37 14.47 2.40
C GLN A 120 -15.99 14.74 1.00
N ALA A 121 -15.25 15.27 0.05
CA ALA A 121 -15.76 15.68 -1.27
C ALA A 121 -15.96 14.56 -2.29
N SER A 122 -15.47 13.36 -2.07
CA SER A 122 -15.49 12.26 -3.04
C SER A 122 -16.26 11.01 -2.61
N GLY A 123 -17.17 11.14 -1.66
CA GLY A 123 -18.00 10.03 -1.19
C GLY A 123 -17.24 9.06 -0.25
N ILE A 124 -18.01 8.23 0.43
CA ILE A 124 -17.54 7.19 1.36
C ILE A 124 -16.72 6.09 0.64
N GLY A 125 -16.31 6.35 -0.54
CA GLY A 125 -15.49 5.73 -1.58
C GLY A 125 -14.84 4.40 -1.22
N GLY A 126 -15.63 3.30 -1.23
CA GLY A 126 -15.07 1.95 -1.17
C GLY A 126 -14.57 1.51 0.21
N ARG A 127 -14.81 2.29 1.27
CA ARG A 127 -14.42 1.94 2.64
C ARG A 127 -15.59 1.56 3.56
N LEU A 128 -16.82 1.68 3.05
CA LEU A 128 -18.04 1.35 3.79
C LEU A 128 -18.81 0.26 3.06
N PHE A 129 -19.20 -0.78 3.80
CA PHE A 129 -19.92 -1.96 3.32
C PHE A 129 -21.22 -2.14 4.08
N ILE A 130 -22.30 -2.47 3.36
CA ILE A 130 -23.64 -2.57 3.93
C ILE A 130 -24.22 -3.96 3.68
N SER A 131 -24.41 -4.75 4.74
CA SER A 131 -25.19 -5.97 4.69
C SER A 131 -26.63 -5.67 5.08
N LYS A 132 -27.55 -5.67 4.13
CA LYS A 132 -28.98 -5.50 4.33
C LYS A 132 -29.56 -6.77 4.94
N ALA A 133 -29.62 -6.84 6.27
CA ALA A 133 -30.18 -7.98 6.99
C ALA A 133 -31.69 -8.04 6.91
N MET A 134 -32.34 -6.86 6.89
CA MET A 134 -33.79 -6.72 6.85
C MET A 134 -34.17 -5.60 5.87
N GLU A 135 -35.40 -5.63 5.41
CA GLU A 135 -35.93 -4.59 4.53
C GLU A 135 -35.97 -3.23 5.25
N THR A 136 -35.38 -2.21 4.61
CA THR A 136 -35.30 -0.84 5.12
C THR A 136 -35.53 0.18 4.02
N ASP A 137 -36.08 -0.24 2.87
CA ASP A 137 -36.21 0.62 1.68
C ASP A 137 -37.20 1.78 1.91
N ASP A 138 -38.20 1.57 2.74
CA ASP A 138 -39.18 2.59 3.11
C ASP A 138 -38.75 3.49 4.29
N LEU A 139 -37.58 3.23 4.87
CA LEU A 139 -37.09 3.99 6.02
C LEU A 139 -36.10 5.07 5.60
N ALA A 140 -36.01 6.14 6.38
CA ALA A 140 -35.00 7.18 6.17
C ALA A 140 -33.60 6.67 6.54
N TRP A 141 -32.67 6.75 5.60
CA TRP A 141 -31.27 6.43 5.85
C TRP A 141 -30.46 7.68 6.20
N PRO A 142 -29.33 7.54 6.93
CA PRO A 142 -28.39 8.64 7.12
C PRO A 142 -27.96 9.26 5.80
N ALA A 143 -27.85 10.59 5.77
CA ALA A 143 -27.53 11.33 4.53
C ALA A 143 -26.18 10.89 3.90
N CYS A 144 -25.22 10.51 4.73
CA CYS A 144 -23.92 9.99 4.26
C CYS A 144 -24.01 8.67 3.48
N LEU A 145 -25.13 7.94 3.56
CA LEU A 145 -25.41 6.70 2.83
C LEU A 145 -26.29 6.92 1.60
N CYS A 146 -26.55 8.18 1.25
CA CYS A 146 -27.34 8.54 0.07
C CYS A 146 -26.49 9.40 -0.87
N ASP A 147 -26.77 9.33 -2.17
CA ASP A 147 -26.20 10.26 -3.15
C ASP A 147 -26.90 11.65 -3.06
N ALA A 148 -26.45 12.58 -3.92
CA ALA A 148 -27.01 13.93 -3.97
C ALA A 148 -28.50 13.97 -4.38
N GLU A 149 -28.96 12.94 -5.07
CA GLU A 149 -30.34 12.76 -5.51
C GLU A 149 -31.20 12.03 -4.47
N GLY A 150 -30.60 11.58 -3.36
CA GLY A 150 -31.25 10.85 -2.28
C GLY A 150 -31.37 9.34 -2.51
N ASN A 151 -30.73 8.80 -3.55
CA ASN A 151 -30.70 7.35 -3.76
C ASN A 151 -29.79 6.69 -2.73
N LYS A 152 -30.26 5.59 -2.15
CA LYS A 152 -29.53 4.85 -1.11
C LYS A 152 -28.36 4.06 -1.71
N THR A 153 -27.28 4.01 -0.94
CA THR A 153 -26.12 3.17 -1.30
C THR A 153 -26.55 1.71 -1.48
N VAL A 154 -26.09 1.08 -2.56
CA VAL A 154 -26.33 -0.33 -2.83
C VAL A 154 -25.55 -1.16 -1.80
N GLY A 155 -26.25 -2.07 -1.11
CA GLY A 155 -25.66 -3.04 -0.20
C GLY A 155 -25.91 -4.48 -0.67
N TRP A 156 -25.38 -5.45 0.07
CA TRP A 156 -25.64 -6.87 -0.19
C TRP A 156 -26.89 -7.31 0.56
N GLU A 157 -27.84 -7.90 -0.16
CA GLU A 157 -29.11 -8.36 0.39
C GLU A 157 -28.92 -9.72 1.06
N PHE A 158 -29.31 -9.80 2.34
CA PHE A 158 -29.33 -11.01 3.16
C PHE A 158 -30.76 -11.36 3.60
N HIS A 159 -31.77 -10.80 2.96
CA HIS A 159 -33.17 -11.09 3.17
C HIS A 159 -33.88 -11.26 1.81
N GLU A 160 -34.99 -11.97 1.82
CA GLU A 160 -35.89 -12.01 0.69
C GLU A 160 -36.76 -10.75 0.66
N ARG A 161 -37.01 -10.22 -0.53
CA ARG A 161 -37.84 -9.04 -0.70
C ARG A 161 -39.26 -9.28 -0.17
N GLY A 162 -39.73 -8.38 0.70
CA GLY A 162 -41.01 -8.55 1.40
C GLY A 162 -40.94 -9.47 2.63
N SER A 163 -39.78 -10.06 2.94
CA SER A 163 -39.57 -10.78 4.19
C SER A 163 -39.05 -9.82 5.27
N PRO A 164 -39.64 -9.82 6.48
CA PRO A 164 -39.17 -8.98 7.59
C PRO A 164 -37.91 -9.55 8.28
N LEU A 165 -37.45 -10.73 7.91
CA LEU A 165 -36.38 -11.45 8.59
C LEU A 165 -35.26 -11.82 7.63
N PRO A 166 -34.00 -11.85 8.09
CA PRO A 166 -32.88 -12.26 7.25
C PRO A 166 -32.90 -13.76 6.97
N HIS A 167 -32.25 -14.14 5.88
CA HIS A 167 -31.99 -15.53 5.57
C HIS A 167 -31.25 -16.23 6.73
N GLY A 168 -31.60 -17.47 6.99
CA GLY A 168 -30.97 -18.23 8.10
C GLY A 168 -31.35 -17.74 9.50
N TRP A 169 -32.44 -16.93 9.63
CA TRP A 169 -32.93 -16.47 10.91
C TRP A 169 -33.26 -17.61 11.85
N LEU A 170 -32.80 -17.55 13.09
CA LEU A 170 -32.92 -18.58 14.12
C LEU A 170 -32.19 -19.92 13.82
N GLN A 171 -31.48 -20.02 12.69
CA GLN A 171 -30.62 -21.18 12.45
C GLN A 171 -29.29 -21.00 13.17
N ASN A 172 -28.73 -22.11 13.64
CA ASN A 172 -27.33 -22.18 14.05
C ASN A 172 -26.54 -22.70 12.85
N TRP A 173 -25.66 -21.83 12.31
CA TRP A 173 -24.90 -22.20 11.11
C TRP A 173 -23.79 -23.20 11.39
N GLY A 174 -23.26 -23.24 12.65
CA GLY A 174 -22.32 -24.28 13.11
C GLY A 174 -21.12 -24.53 12.21
N GLY A 175 -20.69 -23.49 11.46
CA GLY A 175 -19.67 -23.60 10.41
C GLY A 175 -20.22 -23.85 9.01
N ASP A 176 -21.49 -24.20 8.84
CA ASP A 176 -22.14 -24.41 7.54
C ASP A 176 -23.01 -23.19 7.18
N VAL A 177 -22.49 -22.31 6.35
CA VAL A 177 -23.22 -21.14 5.87
C VAL A 177 -24.44 -21.57 5.05
N PRO A 178 -25.66 -21.08 5.35
CA PRO A 178 -26.83 -21.41 4.57
C PRO A 178 -26.62 -21.09 3.07
N ALA A 179 -26.99 -22.03 2.21
CA ALA A 179 -26.75 -21.92 0.76
C ALA A 179 -27.33 -20.64 0.13
N VAL A 180 -28.41 -20.09 0.70
CA VAL A 180 -29.02 -18.83 0.26
C VAL A 180 -28.18 -17.59 0.63
N ILE A 181 -27.34 -17.68 1.65
CA ILE A 181 -26.46 -16.59 2.12
C ILE A 181 -25.13 -16.62 1.38
N ALA A 182 -24.62 -17.79 1.04
CA ALA A 182 -23.28 -17.98 0.51
C ALA A 182 -22.93 -17.08 -0.70
N PRO A 183 -23.78 -16.87 -1.70
CA PRO A 183 -23.45 -15.99 -2.83
C PRO A 183 -23.19 -14.54 -2.40
N SER A 184 -24.10 -13.95 -1.61
CA SER A 184 -23.97 -12.56 -1.12
C SER A 184 -22.76 -12.41 -0.18
N LEU A 185 -22.50 -13.42 0.66
CA LEU A 185 -21.33 -13.45 1.53
C LEU A 185 -20.02 -13.47 0.72
N MET A 186 -19.93 -14.34 -0.27
CA MET A 186 -18.73 -14.44 -1.13
C MET A 186 -18.48 -13.16 -1.92
N GLU A 187 -19.52 -12.53 -2.42
CA GLU A 187 -19.40 -11.26 -3.14
C GLU A 187 -18.94 -10.15 -2.20
N LEU A 188 -19.55 -10.02 -1.02
CA LEU A 188 -19.16 -9.07 0.03
C LEU A 188 -17.68 -9.27 0.41
N ALA A 189 -17.27 -10.49 0.73
CA ALA A 189 -15.90 -10.82 1.12
C ALA A 189 -14.90 -10.45 0.01
N ASN A 190 -15.21 -10.78 -1.24
CA ASN A 190 -14.36 -10.41 -2.38
C ASN A 190 -14.23 -8.88 -2.55
N GLN A 191 -15.31 -8.12 -2.34
CA GLN A 191 -15.26 -6.66 -2.42
C GLN A 191 -14.47 -6.05 -1.26
N ILE A 192 -14.62 -6.57 -0.04
CA ILE A 192 -13.81 -6.17 1.12
C ILE A 192 -12.33 -6.46 0.85
N ALA A 193 -11.99 -7.66 0.40
CA ALA A 193 -10.61 -8.02 0.09
C ALA A 193 -9.99 -7.13 -1.01
N ARG A 194 -10.78 -6.77 -2.03
CA ARG A 194 -10.34 -5.79 -3.06
C ARG A 194 -10.12 -4.41 -2.48
N ALA A 195 -11.01 -3.94 -1.60
CA ALA A 195 -10.90 -2.64 -0.96
C ALA A 195 -9.65 -2.55 -0.06
N LEU A 196 -9.36 -3.60 0.72
CA LEU A 196 -8.14 -3.65 1.55
C LEU A 196 -6.87 -3.60 0.69
N ARG A 197 -6.81 -4.38 -0.40
CA ARG A 197 -5.67 -4.35 -1.33
C ARG A 197 -5.52 -2.99 -2.03
N ALA A 198 -6.63 -2.38 -2.43
CA ALA A 198 -6.61 -1.07 -3.07
C ALA A 198 -6.17 0.03 -2.10
N LEU A 199 -6.61 -0.04 -0.84
CA LEU A 199 -6.20 0.90 0.20
C LEU A 199 -4.72 0.75 0.53
N ASP A 200 -4.22 -0.48 0.68
CA ASP A 200 -2.80 -0.80 0.86
C ASP A 200 -1.95 -0.16 -0.26
N ALA A 201 -2.29 -0.44 -1.51
CA ALA A 201 -1.61 0.11 -2.66
C ALA A 201 -1.66 1.65 -2.72
N THR A 202 -2.80 2.26 -2.34
CA THR A 202 -2.99 3.71 -2.35
C THR A 202 -2.12 4.40 -1.29
N ILE A 203 -2.07 3.82 -0.07
CA ILE A 203 -1.26 4.37 1.01
C ILE A 203 0.23 4.22 0.69
N GLU A 204 0.65 3.06 0.16
CA GLU A 204 2.04 2.84 -0.29
C GLU A 204 2.44 3.81 -1.41
N GLU A 205 1.56 4.06 -2.37
CA GLU A 205 1.82 5.02 -3.43
C GLU A 205 1.93 6.45 -2.91
N LYS A 206 1.05 6.84 -1.97
CA LYS A 206 1.10 8.16 -1.33
C LYS A 206 2.37 8.33 -0.50
N ALA A 207 2.74 7.34 0.30
CA ALA A 207 3.97 7.34 1.10
C ALA A 207 5.21 7.50 0.19
N ARG A 208 5.27 6.73 -0.89
CA ARG A 208 6.33 6.81 -1.89
C ARG A 208 6.40 8.17 -2.59
N LYS A 209 5.24 8.77 -2.93
CA LYS A 209 5.21 10.13 -3.47
C LYS A 209 5.69 11.17 -2.47
N THR A 210 5.31 11.04 -1.21
CA THR A 210 5.76 11.94 -0.14
C THR A 210 7.27 11.82 0.10
N GLU A 211 7.80 10.59 0.14
CA GLU A 211 9.24 10.32 0.23
C GLU A 211 9.99 10.91 -0.96
N LEU A 212 9.47 10.71 -2.18
CA LEU A 212 10.03 11.28 -3.40
C LEU A 212 10.02 12.81 -3.37
N VAL A 213 8.92 13.43 -2.95
CA VAL A 213 8.82 14.89 -2.84
C VAL A 213 9.80 15.41 -1.80
N GLY A 214 9.87 14.79 -0.61
CA GLY A 214 10.84 15.15 0.42
C GLY A 214 12.29 15.07 -0.07
N TRP A 215 12.62 13.99 -0.78
CA TRP A 215 13.93 13.84 -1.40
C TRP A 215 14.19 14.91 -2.48
N LEU A 216 13.18 15.22 -3.31
CA LEU A 216 13.28 16.26 -4.34
C LEU A 216 13.34 17.68 -3.76
N GLU A 217 12.79 17.91 -2.58
CA GLU A 217 12.86 19.20 -1.86
C GLU A 217 14.20 19.40 -1.17
N SER A 218 14.82 18.36 -0.60
CA SER A 218 16.17 18.42 -0.03
C SER A 218 17.22 18.78 -1.06
N GLY A 219 17.01 18.39 -2.32
CA GLY A 219 17.84 18.77 -3.45
C GLY A 219 19.20 18.07 -3.53
N ASP A 220 19.47 17.19 -2.58
CA ASP A 220 20.72 16.45 -2.49
C ASP A 220 20.51 15.01 -2.93
N ILE A 221 21.23 14.59 -3.97
CA ILE A 221 21.41 13.18 -4.26
C ILE A 221 22.46 12.69 -3.28
N GLU A 222 21.99 11.97 -2.24
CA GLU A 222 22.85 11.52 -1.16
C GLU A 222 23.41 10.13 -1.43
N LYS A 223 22.71 9.31 -2.22
CA LYS A 223 23.04 7.90 -2.37
C LYS A 223 23.09 7.45 -3.82
N VAL A 224 24.25 6.96 -4.23
CA VAL A 224 24.51 6.48 -5.59
C VAL A 224 24.76 4.98 -5.59
N TYR A 225 24.12 4.29 -6.54
CA TYR A 225 24.49 2.91 -6.87
C TYR A 225 25.66 2.92 -7.84
N LEU A 226 26.83 2.48 -7.38
CA LEU A 226 28.02 2.39 -8.20
C LEU A 226 28.16 0.97 -8.75
N TYR A 227 27.82 0.79 -10.01
CA TYR A 227 28.02 -0.48 -10.70
C TYR A 227 29.43 -0.57 -11.26
N GLY A 228 30.06 -1.71 -11.06
CA GLY A 228 31.28 -2.11 -11.72
C GLY A 228 31.49 -3.61 -11.52
N ARG A 229 32.28 -4.21 -12.38
CA ARG A 229 32.52 -5.65 -12.39
C ARG A 229 33.66 -6.00 -11.45
N SER A 230 33.57 -7.17 -10.81
CA SER A 230 34.63 -7.64 -9.89
C SER A 230 35.99 -7.95 -10.57
N ASP A 231 36.05 -8.01 -11.91
CA ASP A 231 37.28 -8.12 -12.68
C ASP A 231 37.84 -6.74 -13.12
N GLU A 232 37.23 -5.64 -12.71
CA GLU A 232 37.62 -4.23 -12.96
C GLU A 232 37.69 -3.44 -11.64
N VAL A 233 38.20 -4.06 -10.58
CA VAL A 233 38.18 -3.52 -9.20
C VAL A 233 38.92 -2.18 -9.09
N SER A 234 40.05 -1.99 -9.78
CA SER A 234 40.87 -0.78 -9.67
C SER A 234 40.16 0.49 -10.08
N GLU A 235 39.41 0.42 -11.19
CA GLU A 235 38.64 1.55 -11.72
C GLU A 235 37.43 1.83 -10.83
N TRP A 236 36.81 0.78 -10.30
CA TRP A 236 35.68 0.90 -9.38
C TRP A 236 36.11 1.52 -8.05
N GLU A 237 37.21 1.02 -7.41
CA GLU A 237 37.72 1.55 -6.14
C GLU A 237 38.16 3.01 -6.27
N ALA A 238 38.82 3.38 -7.38
CA ALA A 238 39.22 4.76 -7.64
C ALA A 238 37.97 5.66 -7.74
N THR A 239 36.94 5.23 -8.46
CA THR A 239 35.69 5.98 -8.61
C THR A 239 34.94 6.05 -7.27
N TRP A 240 34.88 4.96 -6.54
CA TRP A 240 34.27 4.91 -5.20
C TRP A 240 34.90 5.94 -4.25
N LYS A 241 36.24 5.95 -4.17
CA LYS A 241 36.98 6.84 -3.30
C LYS A 241 36.74 8.33 -3.63
N GLU A 242 36.77 8.67 -4.91
CA GLU A 242 36.53 10.05 -5.37
C GLU A 242 35.10 10.52 -5.07
N MET A 243 34.11 9.62 -5.12
CA MET A 243 32.72 9.93 -4.74
C MET A 243 32.56 10.05 -3.22
N ASP A 244 33.25 9.21 -2.44
CA ASP A 244 33.27 9.28 -0.97
C ASP A 244 33.92 10.61 -0.51
N ASP A 245 35.00 11.03 -1.14
CA ASP A 245 35.66 12.32 -0.90
C ASP A 245 34.73 13.52 -1.20
N LEU A 246 33.72 13.33 -2.07
CA LEU A 246 32.65 14.31 -2.32
C LEU A 246 31.51 14.28 -1.29
N GLY A 247 31.54 13.33 -0.36
CA GLY A 247 30.48 13.09 0.63
C GLY A 247 29.27 12.38 0.06
N ILE A 248 29.38 11.70 -1.09
CA ILE A 248 28.31 10.93 -1.70
C ILE A 248 28.31 9.52 -1.14
N VAL A 249 27.19 9.07 -0.62
CA VAL A 249 27.04 7.69 -0.11
C VAL A 249 26.97 6.71 -1.28
N VAL A 250 27.98 5.84 -1.38
CA VAL A 250 28.08 4.86 -2.46
C VAL A 250 27.62 3.47 -1.99
N THR A 251 26.91 2.78 -2.83
CA THR A 251 26.41 1.41 -2.60
C THR A 251 26.48 0.62 -3.92
N PRO A 252 26.84 -0.66 -3.93
CA PRO A 252 27.34 -1.48 -2.80
C PRO A 252 28.74 -1.05 -2.32
N SER A 253 29.25 -1.70 -1.27
CA SER A 253 30.62 -1.45 -0.76
C SER A 253 31.72 -2.19 -1.55
N GLU A 254 31.33 -3.04 -2.47
CA GLU A 254 32.21 -3.85 -3.33
C GLU A 254 31.62 -3.95 -4.74
N PRO A 255 32.44 -4.12 -5.80
CA PRO A 255 31.92 -4.33 -7.15
C PRO A 255 31.13 -5.64 -7.27
N GLU A 256 30.20 -5.67 -8.21
CA GLU A 256 29.34 -6.84 -8.38
C GLU A 256 30.14 -8.06 -8.90
N PRO A 257 29.87 -9.27 -8.37
CA PRO A 257 30.46 -10.49 -8.90
C PRO A 257 30.02 -10.77 -10.33
N LEU A 258 30.87 -11.41 -11.13
CA LEU A 258 30.60 -11.66 -12.55
C LEU A 258 29.34 -12.50 -12.81
N ASP A 259 28.95 -13.35 -11.85
CA ASP A 259 27.78 -14.21 -11.91
C ASP A 259 26.51 -13.57 -11.33
N ALA A 260 26.55 -12.26 -11.01
CA ALA A 260 25.42 -11.57 -10.37
C ALA A 260 24.16 -11.59 -11.22
N ASP A 261 24.28 -11.56 -12.55
CA ASP A 261 23.14 -11.57 -13.46
C ASP A 261 22.71 -12.99 -13.90
N ASP A 262 23.53 -13.99 -13.71
CA ASP A 262 23.21 -15.39 -14.01
C ASP A 262 22.31 -16.01 -12.93
N ASP A 263 22.38 -15.50 -11.70
CA ASP A 263 21.55 -15.93 -10.57
C ASP A 263 20.36 -14.98 -10.38
N SER A 264 19.15 -15.49 -10.55
CA SER A 264 17.92 -14.71 -10.39
C SER A 264 17.75 -14.10 -8.98
N ALA A 265 18.25 -14.77 -7.93
CA ALA A 265 18.19 -14.27 -6.56
C ALA A 265 19.18 -13.12 -6.34
N LYS A 266 20.41 -13.27 -6.84
CA LYS A 266 21.43 -12.20 -6.79
C LYS A 266 20.98 -10.99 -7.60
N ARG A 267 20.50 -11.20 -8.83
CA ARG A 267 19.95 -10.13 -9.67
C ARG A 267 18.83 -9.35 -8.98
N LEU A 268 17.91 -10.04 -8.30
CA LEU A 268 16.85 -9.42 -7.52
C LEU A 268 17.42 -8.63 -6.34
N GLN A 269 18.42 -9.16 -5.65
CA GLN A 269 19.09 -8.51 -4.52
C GLN A 269 19.75 -7.19 -4.96
N TYR A 270 20.53 -7.20 -6.04
CA TYR A 270 21.19 -6.00 -6.57
C TYR A 270 20.19 -4.99 -7.11
N ALA A 271 19.13 -5.42 -7.79
CA ALA A 271 18.06 -4.53 -8.22
C ALA A 271 17.33 -3.87 -7.03
N LYS A 272 17.09 -4.63 -5.94
CA LYS A 272 16.53 -4.10 -4.70
C LYS A 272 17.47 -3.08 -4.03
N LEU A 273 18.78 -3.36 -4.05
CA LEU A 273 19.78 -2.45 -3.50
C LEU A 273 19.84 -1.13 -4.32
N ALA A 274 19.90 -1.23 -5.64
CA ALA A 274 19.89 -0.09 -6.54
C ALA A 274 18.59 0.73 -6.44
N SER A 275 17.44 0.09 -6.21
CA SER A 275 16.17 0.80 -6.04
C SER A 275 16.13 1.74 -4.82
N ARG A 276 17.05 1.55 -3.87
CA ARG A 276 17.18 2.40 -2.66
C ARG A 276 18.15 3.58 -2.88
N CYS A 277 18.75 3.68 -4.06
CA CYS A 277 19.66 4.76 -4.42
C CYS A 277 18.95 5.79 -5.29
N ASP A 278 19.53 6.98 -5.37
CA ASP A 278 18.94 8.14 -6.05
C ASP A 278 19.40 8.22 -7.49
N ALA A 279 20.56 7.67 -7.79
CA ALA A 279 21.11 7.57 -9.13
C ALA A 279 21.95 6.28 -9.26
N MET A 280 22.27 5.91 -10.50
CA MET A 280 23.18 4.83 -10.83
C MET A 280 24.35 5.36 -11.66
N ILE A 281 25.55 4.98 -11.28
CA ILE A 281 26.76 5.25 -12.05
C ILE A 281 27.40 3.91 -12.42
N MET A 282 27.74 3.76 -13.68
CA MET A 282 28.42 2.58 -14.22
C MET A 282 29.86 2.95 -14.51
N VAL A 283 30.81 2.18 -13.97
CA VAL A 283 32.23 2.38 -14.27
C VAL A 283 32.59 1.56 -15.49
N GLY A 284 33.11 2.21 -16.52
CA GLY A 284 33.57 1.58 -17.74
C GLY A 284 35.08 1.37 -17.72
N GLY A 285 35.54 0.13 -17.78
CA GLY A 285 36.95 -0.26 -17.92
C GLY A 285 37.26 -0.88 -19.29
N ASP A 286 36.45 -1.84 -19.74
CA ASP A 286 36.58 -2.54 -21.01
C ASP A 286 35.40 -2.26 -21.95
N GLY A 287 35.70 -1.94 -23.21
CA GLY A 287 34.66 -1.52 -24.15
C GLY A 287 33.66 -2.62 -24.54
N VAL A 288 34.07 -3.87 -24.61
CA VAL A 288 33.19 -5.01 -24.97
C VAL A 288 32.27 -5.35 -23.80
N LYS A 289 32.82 -5.36 -22.60
CA LYS A 289 32.07 -5.59 -21.36
C LYS A 289 31.06 -4.46 -21.13
N LEU A 290 31.47 -3.21 -21.35
CA LEU A 290 30.60 -2.05 -21.21
C LEU A 290 29.41 -2.10 -22.19
N ASP A 291 29.60 -2.57 -23.42
CA ASP A 291 28.47 -2.72 -24.37
C ASP A 291 27.42 -3.70 -23.86
N PHE A 292 27.84 -4.79 -23.20
CA PHE A 292 26.94 -5.71 -22.54
C PHE A 292 26.26 -5.07 -21.31
N ASP A 293 27.03 -4.38 -20.47
CA ASP A 293 26.53 -3.75 -19.25
C ASP A 293 25.54 -2.62 -19.54
N LEU A 294 25.71 -1.87 -20.62
CA LEU A 294 24.73 -0.86 -21.06
C LEU A 294 23.35 -1.48 -21.32
N ASP A 295 23.32 -2.69 -21.89
CA ASP A 295 22.06 -3.36 -22.16
C ASP A 295 21.48 -4.02 -20.90
N VAL A 296 22.24 -4.85 -20.21
CA VAL A 296 21.77 -5.66 -19.09
C VAL A 296 21.53 -4.78 -17.85
N ILE A 297 22.50 -3.96 -17.49
CA ILE A 297 22.44 -3.14 -16.28
C ILE A 297 21.75 -1.79 -16.57
N GLY A 298 22.24 -1.11 -17.57
CA GLY A 298 21.79 0.25 -17.91
C GLY A 298 20.35 0.29 -18.43
N ARG A 299 19.88 -0.73 -19.14
CA ARG A 299 18.53 -0.79 -19.69
C ARG A 299 17.63 -1.76 -18.94
N GLU A 300 17.96 -3.06 -18.91
CA GLU A 300 17.03 -4.09 -18.42
C GLU A 300 16.82 -4.01 -16.90
N ARG A 301 17.91 -3.88 -16.13
CA ARG A 301 17.81 -3.76 -14.66
C ARG A 301 17.07 -2.49 -14.25
N ARG A 302 17.33 -1.35 -14.90
CA ARG A 302 16.60 -0.10 -14.63
C ARG A 302 15.12 -0.20 -15.00
N ASN A 303 14.78 -0.84 -16.11
CA ASN A 303 13.39 -1.10 -16.49
C ASN A 303 12.69 -2.01 -15.47
N PHE A 304 13.39 -3.02 -14.97
CA PHE A 304 12.87 -3.87 -13.88
C PHE A 304 12.64 -3.07 -12.60
N ILE A 305 13.59 -2.19 -12.21
CA ILE A 305 13.44 -1.29 -11.05
C ILE A 305 12.24 -0.36 -11.26
N ALA A 306 12.12 0.26 -12.42
CA ALA A 306 11.00 1.16 -12.74
C ALA A 306 9.66 0.43 -12.72
N SER A 307 9.59 -0.81 -13.21
CA SER A 307 8.37 -1.62 -13.21
C SER A 307 7.98 -2.09 -11.81
N LYS A 308 8.93 -2.71 -11.09
CA LYS A 308 8.68 -3.36 -9.81
C LYS A 308 8.60 -2.39 -8.64
N TYR A 309 9.52 -1.43 -8.59
CA TYR A 309 9.64 -0.47 -7.47
C TYR A 309 9.08 0.90 -7.82
N LYS A 310 8.54 1.08 -9.05
CA LYS A 310 7.96 2.35 -9.55
C LYS A 310 8.91 3.54 -9.40
N LYS A 311 10.21 3.30 -9.45
CA LYS A 311 11.26 4.31 -9.28
C LYS A 311 12.06 4.47 -10.58
N TYR A 312 12.08 5.69 -11.12
CA TYR A 312 13.02 6.07 -12.18
C TYR A 312 14.39 6.29 -11.55
N LEU A 313 15.41 5.64 -12.09
CA LEU A 313 16.79 5.75 -11.62
C LEU A 313 17.65 6.39 -12.73
N PRO A 314 18.05 7.69 -12.60
CA PRO A 314 18.99 8.31 -13.51
C PRO A 314 20.26 7.49 -13.60
N CYS A 315 20.85 7.40 -14.78
CA CYS A 315 22.05 6.60 -14.99
C CYS A 315 23.10 7.33 -15.81
N ALA A 316 24.35 7.21 -15.42
CA ALA A 316 25.49 7.66 -16.22
C ALA A 316 26.56 6.57 -16.30
N VAL A 317 27.34 6.61 -17.37
CA VAL A 317 28.63 5.90 -17.49
C VAL A 317 29.75 6.87 -17.19
N VAL A 318 30.69 6.47 -16.36
CA VAL A 318 31.95 7.16 -16.14
C VAL A 318 33.03 6.45 -16.96
N ASP A 319 33.48 7.10 -18.03
CA ASP A 319 34.62 6.65 -18.84
C ASP A 319 35.92 7.22 -18.26
N ARG A 320 36.60 6.40 -17.45
CA ARG A 320 37.84 6.79 -16.76
C ARG A 320 39.02 6.99 -17.72
N THR A 321 38.98 6.36 -18.86
CA THR A 321 40.08 6.37 -19.84
C THR A 321 39.91 7.42 -20.93
N GLY A 322 38.67 7.91 -21.13
CA GLY A 322 38.32 8.77 -22.28
C GLY A 322 38.39 8.05 -23.64
N MET A 323 38.60 6.72 -23.64
CA MET A 323 38.77 5.93 -24.86
C MET A 323 37.55 5.08 -25.22
N LEU A 324 36.54 5.03 -24.35
CA LEU A 324 35.35 4.21 -24.53
C LEU A 324 34.23 4.91 -25.32
N ASN A 325 34.33 6.18 -25.58
CA ASN A 325 33.34 7.09 -26.19
C ASN A 325 33.11 6.90 -27.69
N ARG A 326 33.08 5.66 -28.19
CA ARG A 326 32.81 5.36 -29.60
C ARG A 326 31.41 5.81 -30.02
N PRO A 327 31.19 6.34 -31.27
CA PRO A 327 29.89 6.84 -31.72
C PRO A 327 28.72 5.85 -31.54
N ALA A 328 28.95 4.57 -31.84
CA ALA A 328 27.92 3.53 -31.69
C ALA A 328 27.52 3.34 -30.23
N ARG A 329 28.50 3.34 -29.31
CA ARG A 329 28.28 3.19 -27.87
C ARG A 329 27.56 4.41 -27.27
N LEU A 330 27.97 5.60 -27.63
CA LEU A 330 27.28 6.84 -27.24
C LEU A 330 25.83 6.86 -27.74
N SER A 331 25.59 6.38 -28.97
CA SER A 331 24.24 6.28 -29.52
C SER A 331 23.37 5.29 -28.73
N ASN A 332 23.93 4.16 -28.31
CA ASN A 332 23.22 3.18 -27.50
C ASN A 332 22.96 3.71 -26.08
N ALA A 333 23.95 4.35 -25.44
CA ALA A 333 23.79 4.96 -24.13
C ALA A 333 22.65 6.01 -24.17
N LYS A 334 22.65 6.91 -25.16
CA LYS A 334 21.59 7.89 -25.35
C LYS A 334 20.20 7.26 -25.58
N ARG A 335 20.14 6.16 -26.38
CA ARG A 335 18.88 5.41 -26.62
C ARG A 335 18.32 4.79 -25.34
N PHE A 336 19.19 4.40 -24.43
CA PHE A 336 18.80 3.81 -23.14
C PHE A 336 18.64 4.86 -22.03
N ASP A 337 18.68 6.16 -22.36
CA ASP A 337 18.61 7.25 -21.40
C ASP A 337 19.71 7.14 -20.34
N ILE A 338 20.95 6.95 -20.81
CA ILE A 338 22.17 6.89 -20.02
C ILE A 338 23.08 8.04 -20.43
N ASP A 339 23.43 8.89 -19.49
CA ASP A 339 24.35 9.99 -19.69
C ASP A 339 25.80 9.48 -19.76
N TRP A 340 26.69 10.24 -20.43
CA TRP A 340 28.10 9.88 -20.57
C TRP A 340 28.98 10.92 -19.92
N ILE A 341 29.85 10.47 -19.01
CA ILE A 341 30.81 11.31 -18.29
C ILE A 341 32.21 10.87 -18.69
N ASP A 342 32.94 11.73 -19.39
CA ASP A 342 34.32 11.52 -19.80
C ASP A 342 35.26 12.03 -18.69
N ALA A 343 35.67 11.11 -17.80
CA ALA A 343 36.55 11.45 -16.70
C ALA A 343 38.00 11.67 -17.10
N GLY A 344 38.35 11.35 -18.35
CA GLY A 344 39.70 11.65 -18.90
C GLY A 344 39.86 13.07 -19.41
N SER A 345 38.74 13.78 -19.69
CA SER A 345 38.76 15.12 -20.33
C SER A 345 38.28 16.24 -19.42
N CYS A 346 37.76 15.98 -18.25
CA CYS A 346 37.17 16.97 -17.33
C CYS A 346 37.53 16.71 -15.87
N ASP A 347 37.33 17.70 -15.02
CA ASP A 347 37.27 17.53 -13.58
C ASP A 347 35.98 16.78 -13.25
N TRP A 348 36.00 15.47 -13.44
CA TRP A 348 34.85 14.61 -13.39
C TRP A 348 34.15 14.61 -12.02
N PRO A 349 34.83 14.73 -10.85
CA PRO A 349 34.14 14.83 -9.58
C PRO A 349 33.16 16.01 -9.52
N ASP A 350 33.58 17.20 -9.95
CA ASP A 350 32.68 18.37 -10.01
C ASP A 350 31.60 18.23 -11.08
N TYR A 351 31.93 17.55 -12.20
CA TYR A 351 30.95 17.21 -13.21
C TYR A 351 29.89 16.25 -12.70
N VAL A 352 30.26 15.24 -11.91
CA VAL A 352 29.29 14.31 -11.27
C VAL A 352 28.33 15.07 -10.36
N ARG A 353 28.81 16.00 -9.54
CA ARG A 353 27.91 16.84 -8.72
C ARG A 353 26.90 17.60 -9.57
N THR A 354 27.36 18.19 -10.68
CA THR A 354 26.49 18.92 -11.60
C THR A 354 25.50 17.97 -12.28
N TRP A 355 25.95 16.79 -12.69
CA TRP A 355 25.10 15.76 -13.28
C TRP A 355 24.04 15.26 -12.28
N LEU A 356 24.42 15.02 -11.02
CA LEU A 356 23.49 14.59 -9.98
C LEU A 356 22.39 15.64 -9.76
N ARG A 357 22.74 16.94 -9.73
CA ARG A 357 21.75 18.03 -9.62
C ARG A 357 20.81 18.06 -10.83
N SER A 358 21.35 17.99 -12.03
CA SER A 358 20.54 18.00 -13.27
C SER A 358 19.66 16.74 -13.37
N SER A 359 20.12 15.62 -12.83
CA SER A 359 19.38 14.38 -12.80
C SER A 359 18.19 14.43 -11.82
N ALA A 360 18.32 15.16 -10.71
CA ALA A 360 17.20 15.45 -9.82
C ALA A 360 16.09 16.23 -10.56
N ASP A 361 16.45 17.21 -11.40
CA ASP A 361 15.49 17.95 -12.21
C ASP A 361 14.82 17.07 -13.29
N LYS A 362 15.56 16.17 -13.93
CA LYS A 362 14.98 15.16 -14.85
C LYS A 362 13.97 14.26 -14.15
N VAL A 363 14.27 13.81 -12.92
CA VAL A 363 13.35 13.01 -12.10
C VAL A 363 12.08 13.80 -11.80
N ARG A 364 12.22 15.07 -11.36
CA ARG A 364 11.07 15.96 -11.10
C ARG A 364 10.16 16.09 -12.32
N GLN A 365 10.74 16.40 -13.48
CA GLN A 365 10.02 16.56 -14.73
C GLN A 365 9.23 15.29 -15.11
N ARG A 366 9.83 14.11 -14.91
CA ARG A 366 9.21 12.83 -15.22
C ARG A 366 8.03 12.48 -14.31
N TYR A 367 8.03 13.01 -13.08
CA TYR A 367 6.92 12.86 -12.13
C TYR A 367 5.95 14.06 -12.15
N GLY A 368 6.05 14.96 -13.12
CA GLY A 368 5.14 16.11 -13.29
C GLY A 368 5.30 17.20 -12.24
N LEU A 369 6.47 17.30 -11.61
CA LEU A 369 6.82 18.35 -10.66
C LEU A 369 7.59 19.44 -11.37
N GLU A 370 7.35 20.71 -10.98
CA GLU A 370 8.04 21.86 -11.58
C GLU A 370 9.55 21.82 -11.28
N ALA A 371 10.36 22.22 -12.26
CA ALA A 371 11.80 22.41 -12.08
C ALA A 371 12.06 23.54 -11.05
N ARG A 372 13.12 23.43 -10.26
CA ARG A 372 13.55 24.54 -9.40
C ARG A 372 13.94 25.73 -10.27
N ALA A 373 13.41 26.92 -9.95
CA ALA A 373 13.81 28.18 -10.54
C ALA A 373 15.24 28.57 -10.11
#